data_7443219f6c7d9d41aeeb0647954425b9
#
_entry.id   7443219f6c7d9d41aeeb0647954425b9
#
_cell.length_a   1.000
_cell.length_b   1.000
_cell.length_c   1.000
_cell.angle_alpha   90.00
_cell.angle_beta   90.00
_cell.angle_gamma   90.00
#
_symmetry.space_group_name_H-M   'P 1'
#
loop_
_entity.id
_entity.type
_entity.pdbx_description
1 polymer ?
#
loop_
_entity_poly.entity_id
_entity_poly.type
_entity_poly.pdbx_seq_one_letter_code
_entity_poly.pdbx_strand_id
1 'polypeptide(L)'
;MDSALEAAAQVAQEHTSAARELYTLQDFVYDATQNKYWMLGQATILEAAAVNALIPMERWETRADREGNLRPVKPSETIARIENDMLVESATWWPGEGRIVNDIFVTKDGAFPSHGARMYNLYRAPPQTRGKPDAVEPFIHHCKTLWPEDSEYLFDYWAHMIQYPHEKCNVAVCLVGEQGVGKDTALHAVRSAIGEWNAKEIEPDHVFSAFNSWRECVMLVINEARPSKEDHRASDFYNILKPLIAAPPTWLPLNDKFARERYVRNVMRVHITMNDPSSLFIPEGDRRMFVAEAQKSKGWADADYYTRLFKWYAAGGLQNVAAWLMQRDLTRFSATAPPPQTAAWRNIVGSWNRQEEDPLLNALQQLGSPDVVFASDLVATTAADFDHAAELRELIKSRRKLAHQMDTQGYRLIEPEAEFEWTFWSGGKRVIRSRTAFVKKTLGLYGKAAEAHIRKVGRDRAKAVEDRQHQQEGPEA
;
A
#
# COMPACT_ATOMS: atom_id res chain seq x y z
N MET A 1 -1.68 45.46 17.88
CA MET A 1 -1.60 43.97 18.02
C MET A 1 -2.92 43.39 18.52
N ASP A 2 -3.67 44.09 19.37
CA ASP A 2 -4.97 43.62 19.91
C ASP A 2 -6.11 43.55 18.85
N SER A 3 -6.19 44.53 17.91
CA SER A 3 -7.29 44.55 16.90
C SER A 3 -7.24 43.38 15.92
N ALA A 4 -6.07 42.86 15.58
CA ALA A 4 -5.90 41.72 14.68
C ALA A 4 -6.25 40.39 15.36
N LEU A 5 -5.99 40.29 16.67
CA LEU A 5 -6.37 39.15 17.50
C LEU A 5 -7.91 39.11 17.74
N GLU A 6 -8.52 40.27 17.95
CA GLU A 6 -9.97 40.40 18.07
C GLU A 6 -10.68 40.09 16.76
N ALA A 7 -10.16 40.57 15.60
CA ALA A 7 -10.70 40.22 14.29
C ALA A 7 -10.54 38.73 13.96
N ALA A 8 -9.40 38.12 14.30
CA ALA A 8 -9.20 36.67 14.13
C ALA A 8 -10.11 35.84 15.05
N ALA A 9 -10.31 36.28 16.30
CA ALA A 9 -11.25 35.64 17.23
C ALA A 9 -12.70 35.79 16.77
N GLN A 10 -13.08 36.91 16.20
CA GLN A 10 -14.41 37.16 15.66
C GLN A 10 -14.68 36.32 14.40
N VAL A 11 -13.72 36.23 13.48
CA VAL A 11 -13.79 35.33 12.30
C VAL A 11 -13.85 33.86 12.73
N ALA A 12 -13.07 33.45 13.72
CA ALA A 12 -13.12 32.08 14.27
C ALA A 12 -14.47 31.80 14.96
N GLN A 13 -15.04 32.79 15.64
CA GLN A 13 -16.34 32.70 16.29
C GLN A 13 -17.49 32.67 15.29
N GLU A 14 -17.42 33.45 14.22
CA GLU A 14 -18.38 33.46 13.11
C GLU A 14 -18.34 32.14 12.33
N HIS A 15 -17.14 31.60 12.02
CA HIS A 15 -17.01 30.28 11.40
C HIS A 15 -17.52 29.15 12.31
N THR A 16 -17.29 29.23 13.61
CA THR A 16 -17.79 28.24 14.57
C THR A 16 -19.30 28.34 14.74
N SER A 17 -19.87 29.54 14.74
CA SER A 17 -21.32 29.77 14.79
C SER A 17 -22.01 29.30 13.49
N ALA A 18 -21.49 29.66 12.33
CA ALA A 18 -22.02 29.22 11.04
C ALA A 18 -21.94 27.69 10.85
N ALA A 19 -20.88 27.05 11.38
CA ALA A 19 -20.76 25.59 11.39
C ALA A 19 -21.82 24.92 12.31
N ARG A 20 -22.13 25.53 13.46
CA ARG A 20 -23.17 25.02 14.38
C ARG A 20 -24.60 25.15 13.84
N GLU A 21 -24.85 26.08 12.92
CA GLU A 21 -26.15 26.22 12.27
C GLU A 21 -26.43 25.16 11.20
N LEU A 22 -25.42 24.43 10.75
CA LEU A 22 -25.54 23.45 9.66
C LEU A 22 -26.07 22.07 10.08
N TYR A 23 -25.86 21.65 11.33
CA TYR A 23 -26.20 20.28 11.72
C TYR A 23 -27.64 20.14 12.29
N THR A 24 -28.28 19.05 11.88
CA THR A 24 -29.62 18.62 12.31
C THR A 24 -29.56 17.18 12.79
N LEU A 25 -30.65 16.66 13.36
CA LEU A 25 -30.75 15.26 13.75
C LEU A 25 -30.54 14.30 12.59
N GLN A 26 -30.91 14.71 11.37
CA GLN A 26 -30.79 13.90 10.16
C GLN A 26 -29.35 13.78 9.61
N ASP A 27 -28.42 14.53 10.17
CA ASP A 27 -27.02 14.47 9.76
C ASP A 27 -26.22 13.36 10.50
N PHE A 28 -26.90 12.60 11.38
CA PHE A 28 -26.26 11.56 12.19
C PHE A 28 -27.01 10.24 12.12
N VAL A 29 -26.28 9.14 12.21
CA VAL A 29 -26.79 7.77 12.31
C VAL A 29 -26.25 7.14 13.59
N TYR A 30 -27.12 6.51 14.37
CA TYR A 30 -26.72 5.79 15.59
C TYR A 30 -26.41 4.32 15.28
N ASP A 31 -25.18 3.91 15.58
CA ASP A 31 -24.70 2.54 15.49
C ASP A 31 -24.91 1.85 16.85
N ALA A 32 -25.90 0.99 16.91
CA ALA A 32 -26.28 0.30 18.14
C ALA A 32 -25.22 -0.69 18.63
N THR A 33 -24.41 -1.26 17.73
CA THR A 33 -23.36 -2.23 18.08
C THR A 33 -22.19 -1.56 18.77
N GLN A 34 -21.83 -0.34 18.34
CA GLN A 34 -20.71 0.42 18.89
C GLN A 34 -21.16 1.41 19.98
N ASN A 35 -22.46 1.68 20.11
CA ASN A 35 -23.04 2.76 20.93
C ASN A 35 -22.42 4.12 20.59
N LYS A 36 -22.32 4.42 19.29
CA LYS A 36 -21.71 5.63 18.73
C LYS A 36 -22.53 6.19 17.58
N TYR A 37 -22.12 7.35 17.07
CA TYR A 37 -22.84 8.06 16.02
C TYR A 37 -21.93 8.27 14.83
N TRP A 38 -22.42 7.95 13.64
CA TRP A 38 -21.77 8.31 12.38
C TRP A 38 -22.32 9.62 11.88
N MET A 39 -21.44 10.55 11.51
CA MET A 39 -21.83 11.76 10.80
C MET A 39 -22.04 11.42 9.32
N LEU A 40 -23.22 11.74 8.78
CA LEU A 40 -23.57 11.44 7.40
C LEU A 40 -22.65 12.16 6.41
N GLY A 41 -22.18 11.42 5.41
CA GLY A 41 -21.26 11.93 4.40
C GLY A 41 -19.81 12.11 4.86
N GLN A 42 -19.52 11.79 6.11
CA GLN A 42 -18.17 11.73 6.66
C GLN A 42 -18.00 10.37 7.35
N ALA A 43 -16.83 9.76 7.22
CA ALA A 43 -16.51 8.51 7.92
C ALA A 43 -16.05 8.80 9.38
N THR A 44 -16.72 9.74 10.05
CA THR A 44 -16.37 10.19 11.39
C THR A 44 -17.33 9.60 12.40
N ILE A 45 -16.74 8.92 13.40
CA ILE A 45 -17.45 8.37 14.57
C ILE A 45 -17.43 9.39 15.71
N LEU A 46 -18.58 9.63 16.31
CA LEU A 46 -18.76 10.57 17.39
C LEU A 46 -19.37 9.92 18.63
N GLU A 47 -18.99 10.41 19.80
CA GLU A 47 -19.64 10.12 21.05
C GLU A 47 -20.92 10.97 21.21
N ALA A 48 -21.87 10.51 22.04
CA ALA A 48 -23.12 11.22 22.31
C ALA A 48 -22.93 12.68 22.72
N ALA A 49 -21.90 12.98 23.52
CA ALA A 49 -21.59 14.34 23.96
C ALA A 49 -21.23 15.26 22.79
N ALA A 50 -20.48 14.74 21.79
CA ALA A 50 -20.09 15.50 20.61
C ALA A 50 -21.33 15.80 19.73
N VAL A 51 -22.21 14.85 19.51
CA VAL A 51 -23.48 15.06 18.77
C VAL A 51 -24.33 16.12 19.43
N ASN A 52 -24.48 16.05 20.76
CA ASN A 52 -25.26 17.03 21.52
C ASN A 52 -24.65 18.44 21.46
N ALA A 53 -23.34 18.56 21.33
CA ALA A 53 -22.64 19.85 21.20
C ALA A 53 -22.71 20.44 19.77
N LEU A 54 -22.84 19.59 18.76
CA LEU A 54 -22.88 20.02 17.35
C LEU A 54 -24.27 20.53 16.92
N ILE A 55 -25.34 20.07 17.55
CA ILE A 55 -26.73 20.48 17.23
C ILE A 55 -27.17 21.56 18.20
N PRO A 56 -27.50 22.78 17.73
CA PRO A 56 -27.98 23.87 18.59
C PRO A 56 -29.25 23.49 19.37
N MET A 57 -29.36 24.01 20.61
CA MET A 57 -30.44 23.64 21.52
C MET A 57 -31.82 24.03 20.94
N GLU A 58 -31.92 25.04 20.11
CA GLU A 58 -33.16 25.51 19.43
C GLU A 58 -33.67 24.46 18.43
N ARG A 59 -32.83 23.51 18.02
CA ARG A 59 -33.21 22.37 17.13
C ARG A 59 -33.48 21.07 17.87
N TRP A 60 -33.39 21.07 19.21
CA TRP A 60 -33.69 19.88 19.99
C TRP A 60 -35.18 19.60 20.01
N GLU A 61 -35.52 18.33 19.92
CA GLU A 61 -36.92 17.94 20.12
C GLU A 61 -37.36 18.23 21.56
N THR A 62 -38.65 18.54 21.72
CA THR A 62 -39.25 18.66 23.03
C THR A 62 -40.21 17.49 23.28
N ARG A 63 -40.22 16.97 24.47
CA ARG A 63 -41.13 15.89 24.89
C ARG A 63 -41.80 16.24 26.19
N ALA A 64 -43.07 15.90 26.30
CA ALA A 64 -43.83 16.00 27.56
C ALA A 64 -43.28 14.97 28.57
N ASP A 65 -42.99 15.42 29.77
CA ASP A 65 -42.72 14.56 30.92
C ASP A 65 -44.03 13.93 31.46
N ARG A 66 -43.96 13.15 32.55
CA ARG A 66 -45.13 12.50 33.17
C ARG A 66 -46.16 13.49 33.71
N GLU A 67 -45.77 14.73 33.94
CA GLU A 67 -46.59 15.82 34.44
C GLU A 67 -47.13 16.70 33.32
N GLY A 68 -46.76 16.41 32.04
CA GLY A 68 -47.24 17.16 30.87
C GLY A 68 -46.35 18.36 30.50
N ASN A 69 -45.26 18.63 31.22
CA ASN A 69 -44.32 19.73 30.90
C ASN A 69 -43.42 19.36 29.74
N LEU A 70 -43.29 20.25 28.78
CA LEU A 70 -42.37 20.08 27.64
C LEU A 70 -40.93 20.28 28.08
N ARG A 71 -40.07 19.29 27.87
CA ARG A 71 -38.62 19.36 28.14
C ARG A 71 -37.83 19.05 26.89
N PRO A 72 -36.67 19.75 26.66
CA PRO A 72 -35.80 19.44 25.56
C PRO A 72 -35.17 18.04 25.75
N VAL A 73 -35.17 17.26 24.70
CA VAL A 73 -34.52 15.94 24.63
C VAL A 73 -33.20 16.07 23.91
N LYS A 74 -32.14 15.48 24.46
CA LYS A 74 -30.81 15.51 23.82
C LYS A 74 -30.86 14.88 22.44
N PRO A 75 -30.20 15.49 21.42
CA PRO A 75 -30.14 14.92 20.07
C PRO A 75 -29.70 13.45 20.02
N SER A 76 -28.68 13.09 20.81
CA SER A 76 -28.23 11.70 20.90
C SER A 76 -29.33 10.74 21.35
N GLU A 77 -30.17 11.13 22.32
CA GLU A 77 -31.28 10.31 22.78
C GLU A 77 -32.42 10.20 21.76
N THR A 78 -32.64 11.26 20.97
CA THR A 78 -33.65 11.24 19.89
C THR A 78 -33.19 10.34 18.74
N ILE A 79 -31.92 10.44 18.31
CA ILE A 79 -31.37 9.66 17.22
C ILE A 79 -31.30 8.16 17.58
N ALA A 80 -30.97 7.82 18.81
CA ALA A 80 -30.82 6.44 19.28
C ALA A 80 -32.14 5.66 19.51
N ARG A 81 -33.29 6.25 19.21
CA ARG A 81 -34.58 5.55 19.41
C ARG A 81 -34.84 4.52 18.33
N ILE A 82 -35.45 3.40 18.72
CA ILE A 82 -35.83 2.29 17.81
C ILE A 82 -36.74 2.76 16.68
N GLU A 83 -37.58 3.74 16.95
CA GLU A 83 -38.56 4.30 15.98
C GLU A 83 -37.88 5.22 14.94
N ASN A 84 -36.60 5.52 15.10
CA ASN A 84 -35.89 6.44 14.22
C ASN A 84 -35.27 5.68 13.05
N ASP A 85 -35.53 6.17 11.85
CA ASP A 85 -34.92 5.66 10.62
C ASP A 85 -33.39 5.80 10.58
N MET A 86 -32.79 6.52 11.52
CA MET A 86 -31.37 6.74 11.67
C MET A 86 -30.68 5.76 12.64
N LEU A 87 -31.39 4.75 13.15
CA LEU A 87 -30.79 3.66 13.93
C LEU A 87 -30.33 2.55 12.99
N VAL A 88 -29.10 2.08 13.16
CA VAL A 88 -28.53 0.94 12.45
C VAL A 88 -27.84 -0.01 13.43
N GLU A 89 -27.73 -1.28 13.08
CA GLU A 89 -27.01 -2.27 13.88
C GLU A 89 -25.51 -2.11 13.76
N SER A 90 -25.00 -1.70 12.58
CA SER A 90 -23.57 -1.53 12.34
C SER A 90 -23.33 -0.70 11.08
N ALA A 91 -22.06 -0.44 10.77
CA ALA A 91 -21.64 0.18 9.52
C ALA A 91 -20.89 -0.80 8.64
N THR A 92 -20.99 -0.60 7.33
CA THR A 92 -20.23 -1.30 6.29
C THR A 92 -19.74 -0.30 5.25
N TRP A 93 -18.86 -0.74 4.37
CA TRP A 93 -18.46 0.02 3.18
C TRP A 93 -18.73 -0.86 1.96
N TRP A 94 -19.74 -0.47 1.18
CA TRP A 94 -20.27 -1.30 0.10
C TRP A 94 -20.65 -0.46 -1.12
N PRO A 95 -19.74 -0.27 -2.08
CA PRO A 95 -20.05 0.39 -3.34
C PRO A 95 -21.21 -0.29 -4.08
N GLY A 96 -22.05 0.50 -4.70
CA GLY A 96 -23.25 0.05 -5.42
C GLY A 96 -24.51 -0.02 -4.59
N GLU A 97 -24.42 -0.07 -3.26
CA GLU A 97 -25.56 -0.07 -2.36
C GLU A 97 -25.95 1.34 -1.89
N GLY A 98 -27.19 1.46 -1.46
CA GLY A 98 -27.71 2.70 -0.89
C GLY A 98 -27.04 3.09 0.43
N ARG A 99 -27.35 4.29 0.93
CA ARG A 99 -26.81 4.81 2.20
C ARG A 99 -27.16 3.93 3.40
N ILE A 100 -28.35 3.37 3.42
CA ILE A 100 -28.80 2.35 4.37
C ILE A 100 -29.04 1.07 3.58
N VAL A 101 -28.37 -0.01 3.99
CA VAL A 101 -28.56 -1.35 3.45
C VAL A 101 -29.52 -2.06 4.39
N ASN A 102 -30.68 -2.43 3.87
CA ASN A 102 -31.77 -3.06 4.66
C ASN A 102 -31.76 -4.58 4.46
N ASP A 103 -32.25 -5.28 5.51
CA ASP A 103 -32.46 -6.73 5.53
C ASP A 103 -31.20 -7.56 5.25
N ILE A 104 -30.01 -6.97 5.46
CA ILE A 104 -28.73 -7.64 5.30
C ILE A 104 -27.84 -7.30 6.50
N PHE A 105 -27.11 -8.30 6.98
CA PHE A 105 -26.04 -8.13 7.96
C PHE A 105 -24.73 -8.69 7.42
N VAL A 106 -23.63 -7.96 7.59
CA VAL A 106 -22.31 -8.33 7.07
C VAL A 106 -21.42 -8.81 8.21
N THR A 107 -20.85 -10.01 8.06
CA THR A 107 -19.90 -10.62 9.01
C THR A 107 -18.65 -11.12 8.28
N LYS A 108 -17.78 -11.79 9.03
CA LYS A 108 -16.59 -12.47 8.47
C LYS A 108 -16.94 -13.53 7.40
N ASP A 109 -18.12 -14.15 7.49
CA ASP A 109 -18.55 -15.22 6.59
C ASP A 109 -19.34 -14.68 5.39
N GLY A 110 -19.52 -13.35 5.30
CA GLY A 110 -20.18 -12.67 4.19
C GLY A 110 -21.39 -11.83 4.59
N ALA A 111 -22.21 -11.52 3.59
CA ALA A 111 -23.48 -10.82 3.76
C ALA A 111 -24.61 -11.83 3.85
N PHE A 112 -25.44 -11.72 4.88
CA PHE A 112 -26.57 -12.63 5.13
C PHE A 112 -27.89 -11.88 5.19
N PRO A 113 -28.98 -12.44 4.64
CA PRO A 113 -30.31 -11.94 4.89
C PRO A 113 -30.60 -11.91 6.39
N SER A 114 -31.03 -10.77 6.88
CA SER A 114 -31.40 -10.57 8.30
C SER A 114 -32.56 -9.58 8.36
N HIS A 115 -33.78 -10.11 8.47
CA HIS A 115 -35.00 -9.31 8.42
C HIS A 115 -35.00 -8.20 9.47
N GLY A 116 -35.20 -6.96 9.02
CA GLY A 116 -35.20 -5.77 9.85
C GLY A 116 -33.84 -5.22 10.18
N ALA A 117 -32.74 -5.92 9.82
CA ALA A 117 -31.40 -5.39 10.00
C ALA A 117 -31.14 -4.20 9.08
N ARG A 118 -30.43 -3.22 9.61
CA ARG A 118 -30.07 -2.00 8.88
C ARG A 118 -28.60 -1.71 9.10
N MET A 119 -27.85 -1.49 8.01
CA MET A 119 -26.45 -1.14 8.08
C MET A 119 -26.19 0.21 7.42
N TYR A 120 -25.39 1.05 8.07
CA TYR A 120 -24.97 2.31 7.49
C TYR A 120 -23.84 2.07 6.49
N ASN A 121 -24.05 2.48 5.24
CA ASN A 121 -23.05 2.37 4.18
C ASN A 121 -22.18 3.63 4.15
N LEU A 122 -20.91 3.46 4.47
CA LEU A 122 -19.91 4.53 4.46
C LEU A 122 -19.41 4.91 3.06
N TYR A 123 -19.76 4.11 2.03
CA TYR A 123 -19.38 4.43 0.66
C TYR A 123 -20.00 5.74 0.19
N ARG A 124 -19.16 6.55 -0.45
CA ARG A 124 -19.59 7.78 -1.11
C ARG A 124 -19.32 7.66 -2.60
N ALA A 125 -20.37 7.80 -3.41
CA ALA A 125 -20.21 7.80 -4.86
C ALA A 125 -19.24 8.90 -5.32
N PRO A 126 -18.54 8.71 -6.44
CA PRO A 126 -17.77 9.75 -7.08
C PRO A 126 -18.63 10.98 -7.37
N PRO A 127 -18.05 12.19 -7.43
CA PRO A 127 -18.81 13.37 -7.79
C PRO A 127 -19.35 13.24 -9.20
N GLN A 128 -20.59 13.64 -9.41
CA GLN A 128 -21.12 13.73 -10.78
C GLN A 128 -20.35 14.81 -11.55
N THR A 129 -19.75 14.43 -12.66
CA THR A 129 -18.91 15.33 -13.42
C THR A 129 -19.70 16.04 -14.52
N ARG A 130 -19.47 17.34 -14.70
CA ARG A 130 -19.95 18.12 -15.84
C ARG A 130 -18.84 18.37 -16.87
N GLY A 131 -17.86 17.46 -16.94
CA GLY A 131 -16.72 17.57 -17.84
C GLY A 131 -17.10 17.40 -19.32
N LYS A 132 -16.21 17.85 -20.20
CA LYS A 132 -16.32 17.70 -21.66
C LYS A 132 -15.41 16.54 -22.10
N PRO A 133 -15.96 15.36 -22.43
CA PRO A 133 -15.15 14.18 -22.79
C PRO A 133 -14.25 14.41 -24.01
N ASP A 134 -14.72 15.23 -24.98
CA ASP A 134 -13.93 15.53 -26.17
C ASP A 134 -12.71 16.44 -25.89
N ALA A 135 -12.64 17.09 -24.72
CA ALA A 135 -11.54 17.98 -24.33
C ALA A 135 -10.50 17.27 -23.43
N VAL A 136 -10.29 15.97 -23.59
CA VAL A 136 -9.43 15.12 -22.76
C VAL A 136 -8.03 14.90 -23.33
N GLU A 137 -7.76 15.41 -24.54
CA GLU A 137 -6.52 15.14 -25.29
C GLU A 137 -5.22 15.33 -24.51
N PRO A 138 -5.04 16.35 -23.64
CA PRO A 138 -3.80 16.48 -22.86
C PRO A 138 -3.50 15.28 -21.94
N PHE A 139 -4.53 14.66 -21.36
CA PHE A 139 -4.38 13.46 -20.55
C PHE A 139 -4.06 12.23 -21.41
N ILE A 140 -4.78 12.03 -22.51
CA ILE A 140 -4.53 10.93 -23.46
C ILE A 140 -3.12 11.02 -24.00
N HIS A 141 -2.70 12.20 -24.44
CA HIS A 141 -1.34 12.43 -24.93
C HIS A 141 -0.29 12.09 -23.88
N HIS A 142 -0.49 12.52 -22.62
CA HIS A 142 0.42 12.20 -21.52
C HIS A 142 0.56 10.70 -21.32
N CYS A 143 -0.55 10.00 -21.20
CA CYS A 143 -0.54 8.53 -21.00
C CYS A 143 0.04 7.77 -22.19
N LYS A 144 -0.34 8.13 -23.43
CA LYS A 144 0.20 7.50 -24.64
C LYS A 144 1.69 7.78 -24.84
N THR A 145 2.17 8.91 -24.36
CA THR A 145 3.61 9.21 -24.38
C THR A 145 4.39 8.34 -23.39
N LEU A 146 3.84 8.08 -22.21
CA LEU A 146 4.46 7.22 -21.22
C LEU A 146 4.32 5.73 -21.58
N TRP A 147 3.13 5.31 -21.98
CA TRP A 147 2.78 3.91 -22.21
C TRP A 147 2.13 3.71 -23.59
N PRO A 148 2.88 3.88 -24.69
CA PRO A 148 2.29 3.88 -26.06
C PRO A 148 1.55 2.59 -26.40
N GLU A 149 2.05 1.44 -25.95
CA GLU A 149 1.42 0.13 -26.22
C GLU A 149 0.38 -0.25 -25.16
N ASP A 150 0.55 0.21 -23.92
CA ASP A 150 -0.21 -0.25 -22.75
C ASP A 150 -1.36 0.70 -22.37
N SER A 151 -1.36 1.94 -22.89
CA SER A 151 -2.30 3.00 -22.50
C SER A 151 -3.77 2.62 -22.72
N GLU A 152 -4.11 1.92 -23.78
CA GLU A 152 -5.50 1.54 -24.06
C GLU A 152 -6.04 0.59 -22.97
N TYR A 153 -5.23 -0.41 -22.54
CA TYR A 153 -5.61 -1.28 -21.44
C TYR A 153 -5.74 -0.50 -20.12
N LEU A 154 -4.84 0.43 -19.83
CA LEU A 154 -4.93 1.30 -18.66
C LEU A 154 -6.22 2.14 -18.68
N PHE A 155 -6.58 2.70 -19.83
CA PHE A 155 -7.80 3.48 -19.97
C PHE A 155 -9.06 2.63 -19.75
N ASP A 156 -9.11 1.40 -20.28
CA ASP A 156 -10.22 0.48 -20.06
C ASP A 156 -10.32 0.09 -18.58
N TYR A 157 -9.20 -0.22 -17.96
CA TYR A 157 -9.12 -0.57 -16.54
C TYR A 157 -9.59 0.57 -15.64
N TRP A 158 -9.14 1.80 -15.89
CA TRP A 158 -9.56 2.98 -15.12
C TRP A 158 -11.03 3.34 -15.40
N ALA A 159 -11.47 3.24 -16.63
CA ALA A 159 -12.87 3.45 -16.99
C ALA A 159 -13.80 2.46 -16.28
N HIS A 160 -13.42 1.16 -16.27
CA HIS A 160 -14.18 0.14 -15.54
C HIS A 160 -14.24 0.43 -14.03
N MET A 161 -13.14 0.89 -13.44
CA MET A 161 -13.11 1.27 -12.02
C MET A 161 -14.10 2.40 -11.70
N ILE A 162 -14.27 3.35 -12.61
CA ILE A 162 -15.14 4.52 -12.43
C ILE A 162 -16.60 4.20 -12.77
N GLN A 163 -16.86 3.45 -13.84
CA GLN A 163 -18.20 3.08 -14.26
C GLN A 163 -18.82 2.00 -13.35
N TYR A 164 -18.00 1.05 -12.87
CA TYR A 164 -18.42 -0.10 -12.07
C TYR A 164 -17.61 -0.21 -10.77
N PRO A 165 -17.67 0.79 -9.87
CA PRO A 165 -16.90 0.79 -8.63
C PRO A 165 -17.30 -0.32 -7.66
N HIS A 166 -18.46 -0.95 -7.85
CA HIS A 166 -19.00 -2.07 -7.08
C HIS A 166 -18.54 -3.44 -7.57
N GLU A 167 -17.96 -3.50 -8.77
CA GLU A 167 -17.48 -4.76 -9.34
C GLU A 167 -16.01 -4.99 -9.00
N LYS A 168 -15.64 -6.23 -8.74
CA LYS A 168 -14.24 -6.63 -8.55
C LYS A 168 -13.56 -6.85 -9.89
N CYS A 169 -12.41 -6.23 -10.10
CA CYS A 169 -11.47 -6.60 -11.15
C CYS A 169 -10.31 -7.38 -10.54
N ASN A 170 -10.00 -8.55 -11.09
CA ASN A 170 -8.98 -9.45 -10.54
C ASN A 170 -7.56 -9.11 -11.04
N VAL A 171 -7.31 -7.85 -11.33
CA VAL A 171 -6.04 -7.34 -11.85
C VAL A 171 -5.50 -6.23 -10.96
N ALA A 172 -4.20 -6.25 -10.72
CA ALA A 172 -3.43 -5.12 -10.22
C ALA A 172 -2.63 -4.49 -11.36
N VAL A 173 -2.55 -3.18 -11.37
CA VAL A 173 -1.76 -2.41 -12.33
C VAL A 173 -0.43 -2.00 -11.69
N CYS A 174 0.67 -2.37 -12.32
CA CYS A 174 2.02 -1.99 -11.92
C CYS A 174 2.58 -0.98 -12.91
N LEU A 175 2.87 0.22 -12.45
CA LEU A 175 3.42 1.31 -13.26
C LEU A 175 4.92 1.45 -12.96
N VAL A 176 5.75 0.97 -13.88
CA VAL A 176 7.20 1.01 -13.77
C VAL A 176 7.75 2.24 -14.49
N GLY A 177 8.78 2.87 -13.95
CA GLY A 177 9.49 3.96 -14.60
C GLY A 177 10.17 4.89 -13.60
N GLU A 178 11.16 5.65 -14.05
CA GLU A 178 11.96 6.55 -13.22
C GLU A 178 11.12 7.54 -12.41
N GLN A 179 11.66 7.96 -11.28
CA GLN A 179 11.03 8.99 -10.46
C GLN A 179 10.90 10.31 -11.23
N GLY A 180 9.71 10.90 -11.20
CA GLY A 180 9.43 12.17 -11.90
C GLY A 180 9.13 12.02 -13.40
N VAL A 181 8.97 10.79 -13.92
CA VAL A 181 8.58 10.57 -15.33
C VAL A 181 7.13 10.91 -15.61
N GLY A 182 6.27 11.05 -14.58
CA GLY A 182 4.87 11.49 -14.73
C GLY A 182 3.82 10.43 -14.41
N LYS A 183 4.18 9.28 -13.82
CA LYS A 183 3.24 8.24 -13.39
C LYS A 183 2.14 8.80 -12.48
N ASP A 184 2.55 9.54 -11.44
CA ASP A 184 1.64 10.11 -10.44
C ASP A 184 0.77 11.23 -11.05
N THR A 185 1.26 11.91 -12.08
CA THR A 185 0.48 12.92 -12.82
C THR A 185 -0.72 12.30 -13.53
N ALA A 186 -0.56 11.10 -14.10
CA ALA A 186 -1.67 10.35 -14.68
C ALA A 186 -2.63 9.85 -13.58
N LEU A 187 -2.09 9.25 -12.50
CA LEU A 187 -2.90 8.73 -11.39
C LEU A 187 -3.68 9.82 -10.66
N HIS A 188 -3.17 11.06 -10.60
CA HIS A 188 -3.88 12.20 -10.02
C HIS A 188 -5.24 12.44 -10.69
N ALA A 189 -5.31 12.38 -12.01
CA ALA A 189 -6.58 12.56 -12.71
C ALA A 189 -7.55 11.38 -12.46
N VAL A 190 -7.04 10.17 -12.36
CA VAL A 190 -7.83 8.96 -12.07
C VAL A 190 -8.37 9.00 -10.63
N ARG A 191 -7.55 9.40 -9.65
CA ARG A 191 -7.97 9.59 -8.25
C ARG A 191 -9.07 10.63 -8.13
N SER A 192 -8.93 11.76 -8.83
CA SER A 192 -9.96 12.79 -8.88
C SER A 192 -11.28 12.25 -9.46
N ALA A 193 -11.22 11.42 -10.50
CA ALA A 193 -12.39 10.86 -11.15
C ALA A 193 -13.16 9.86 -10.27
N ILE A 194 -12.47 9.01 -9.49
CA ILE A 194 -13.10 8.08 -8.54
C ILE A 194 -13.53 8.76 -7.24
N GLY A 195 -13.11 10.00 -7.02
CA GLY A 195 -13.26 10.74 -5.77
C GLY A 195 -12.12 10.44 -4.79
N GLU A 196 -11.43 11.48 -4.33
CA GLU A 196 -10.26 11.36 -3.45
C GLU A 196 -10.52 10.50 -2.19
N TRP A 197 -11.74 10.52 -1.66
CA TRP A 197 -12.15 9.72 -0.49
C TRP A 197 -12.26 8.22 -0.78
N ASN A 198 -12.38 7.82 -2.05
CA ASN A 198 -12.39 6.42 -2.51
C ASN A 198 -11.00 5.93 -2.93
N ALA A 199 -9.98 6.78 -2.85
CA ALA A 199 -8.59 6.42 -3.10
C ALA A 199 -7.78 6.44 -1.81
N LYS A 200 -6.89 5.47 -1.65
CA LYS A 200 -5.92 5.40 -0.55
C LYS A 200 -4.54 5.20 -1.13
N GLU A 201 -3.55 5.72 -0.41
CA GLU A 201 -2.15 5.60 -0.75
C GLU A 201 -1.38 5.11 0.46
N ILE A 202 -0.55 4.10 0.28
CA ILE A 202 0.21 3.47 1.37
C ILE A 202 1.62 3.09 0.90
N GLU A 203 2.53 3.00 1.87
CA GLU A 203 3.83 2.35 1.68
C GLU A 203 3.71 0.83 1.77
N PRO A 204 4.62 0.04 1.14
CA PRO A 204 4.54 -1.43 1.12
C PRO A 204 4.46 -2.06 2.52
N ASP A 205 5.16 -1.50 3.50
CA ASP A 205 5.15 -2.03 4.86
C ASP A 205 3.79 -1.97 5.55
N HIS A 206 2.89 -1.08 5.09
CA HIS A 206 1.54 -0.99 5.65
C HIS A 206 0.67 -2.21 5.34
N VAL A 207 0.96 -2.98 4.27
CA VAL A 207 0.19 -4.20 3.96
C VAL A 207 0.36 -5.28 5.02
N PHE A 208 1.48 -5.25 5.79
CA PHE A 208 1.77 -6.16 6.89
C PHE A 208 1.22 -5.67 8.24
N SER A 209 0.60 -4.48 8.27
CA SER A 209 0.06 -3.90 9.51
C SER A 209 -1.22 -4.63 9.95
N ALA A 210 -1.37 -4.78 11.27
CA ALA A 210 -2.62 -5.24 11.87
C ALA A 210 -3.76 -4.24 11.67
N PHE A 211 -3.46 -2.94 11.59
CA PHE A 211 -4.44 -1.90 11.31
C PHE A 211 -4.49 -1.65 9.80
N ASN A 212 -5.68 -1.73 9.23
CA ASN A 212 -5.85 -1.80 7.77
C ASN A 212 -7.06 -1.01 7.26
N SER A 213 -7.37 0.14 7.88
CA SER A 213 -8.44 1.05 7.45
C SER A 213 -8.31 1.52 5.98
N TRP A 214 -7.11 1.44 5.41
CA TRP A 214 -6.85 1.69 4.00
C TRP A 214 -7.58 0.72 3.05
N ARG A 215 -8.10 -0.42 3.55
CA ARG A 215 -8.90 -1.36 2.75
C ARG A 215 -10.25 -0.81 2.32
N GLU A 216 -10.71 0.26 2.95
CA GLU A 216 -11.94 0.97 2.60
C GLU A 216 -11.66 1.93 1.44
N CYS A 217 -11.44 1.36 0.24
CA CYS A 217 -11.19 2.13 -0.96
C CYS A 217 -11.56 1.36 -2.24
N VAL A 218 -11.81 2.11 -3.31
CA VAL A 218 -11.95 1.57 -4.66
C VAL A 218 -10.56 1.52 -5.32
N MET A 219 -9.72 2.55 -5.12
CA MET A 219 -8.38 2.63 -5.66
C MET A 219 -7.35 2.61 -4.52
N LEU A 220 -6.50 1.60 -4.49
CA LEU A 220 -5.34 1.54 -3.62
C LEU A 220 -4.08 1.80 -4.43
N VAL A 221 -3.29 2.78 -4.04
CA VAL A 221 -1.95 3.03 -4.57
C VAL A 221 -0.92 2.59 -3.53
N ILE A 222 0.02 1.76 -3.94
CA ILE A 222 1.17 1.33 -3.13
C ILE A 222 2.41 1.92 -3.79
N ASN A 223 3.09 2.80 -3.05
CA ASN A 223 4.31 3.44 -3.52
C ASN A 223 5.49 2.53 -3.27
N GLU A 224 6.20 2.18 -4.33
CA GLU A 224 7.25 1.17 -4.36
C GLU A 224 6.72 -0.25 -4.10
N ALA A 225 7.41 -1.25 -4.64
CA ALA A 225 7.01 -2.64 -4.49
C ALA A 225 7.81 -3.37 -3.40
N ARG A 226 8.91 -2.76 -2.94
CA ARG A 226 9.84 -3.39 -2.01
C ARG A 226 9.59 -2.91 -0.58
N PRO A 227 9.19 -3.80 0.34
CA PRO A 227 9.13 -3.48 1.76
C PRO A 227 10.49 -3.01 2.28
N SER A 228 10.49 -2.04 3.18
CA SER A 228 11.73 -1.50 3.76
C SER A 228 12.31 -2.38 4.87
N LYS A 229 11.48 -3.21 5.50
CA LYS A 229 11.88 -4.09 6.60
C LYS A 229 12.56 -5.36 6.07
N GLU A 230 13.73 -5.67 6.63
CA GLU A 230 14.53 -6.84 6.26
C GLU A 230 13.79 -8.18 6.47
N ASP A 231 12.80 -8.22 7.37
CA ASP A 231 11.99 -9.42 7.66
C ASP A 231 10.94 -9.72 6.58
N HIS A 232 10.69 -8.81 5.64
CA HIS A 232 9.66 -8.95 4.61
C HIS A 232 10.27 -9.22 3.24
N ARG A 233 10.04 -10.42 2.71
CA ARG A 233 10.50 -10.80 1.36
C ARG A 233 9.54 -10.30 0.29
N ALA A 234 10.03 -10.11 -0.93
CA ALA A 234 9.21 -9.74 -2.08
C ALA A 234 8.10 -10.76 -2.36
N SER A 235 8.36 -12.05 -2.14
CA SER A 235 7.36 -13.13 -2.23
C SER A 235 6.25 -13.01 -1.18
N ASP A 236 6.57 -12.58 0.04
CA ASP A 236 5.58 -12.39 1.12
C ASP A 236 4.67 -11.21 0.79
N PHE A 237 5.23 -10.11 0.29
CA PHE A 237 4.47 -8.98 -0.21
C PHE A 237 3.48 -9.40 -1.30
N TYR A 238 3.95 -10.14 -2.33
CA TYR A 238 3.08 -10.67 -3.37
C TYR A 238 1.97 -11.58 -2.80
N ASN A 239 2.31 -12.48 -1.85
CA ASN A 239 1.33 -13.39 -1.25
C ASN A 239 0.23 -12.65 -0.48
N ILE A 240 0.57 -11.59 0.25
CA ILE A 240 -0.42 -10.75 0.95
C ILE A 240 -1.30 -9.97 -0.02
N LEU A 241 -0.78 -9.56 -1.17
CA LEU A 241 -1.56 -8.84 -2.17
C LEU A 241 -2.59 -9.72 -2.89
N LYS A 242 -2.35 -11.03 -3.03
CA LYS A 242 -3.26 -11.94 -3.75
C LYS A 242 -4.73 -11.82 -3.35
N PRO A 243 -5.11 -11.90 -2.06
CA PRO A 243 -6.50 -11.78 -1.64
C PRO A 243 -7.06 -10.36 -1.77
N LEU A 244 -6.21 -9.35 -1.89
CA LEU A 244 -6.61 -7.96 -2.13
C LEU A 244 -6.91 -7.72 -3.62
N ILE A 245 -6.11 -8.34 -4.51
CA ILE A 245 -6.22 -8.19 -5.96
C ILE A 245 -7.41 -8.98 -6.51
N ALA A 246 -7.61 -10.22 -6.07
CA ALA A 246 -8.60 -11.10 -6.65
C ALA A 246 -9.64 -11.62 -5.63
N ALA A 247 -10.87 -11.80 -6.06
CA ALA A 247 -11.89 -12.51 -5.31
C ALA A 247 -11.86 -14.02 -5.64
N PRO A 248 -12.17 -14.92 -4.67
CA PRO A 248 -12.37 -14.66 -3.26
C PRO A 248 -11.10 -14.18 -2.54
N PRO A 249 -11.21 -13.46 -1.41
CA PRO A 249 -12.39 -13.20 -0.60
C PRO A 249 -13.23 -12.03 -1.13
N THR A 250 -14.55 -12.15 -0.97
CA THR A 250 -15.52 -11.11 -1.36
C THR A 250 -15.62 -10.00 -0.32
N TRP A 251 -15.35 -10.33 0.94
CA TRP A 251 -15.35 -9.41 2.08
C TRP A 251 -13.98 -9.44 2.75
N LEU A 252 -13.49 -8.27 3.14
CA LEU A 252 -12.23 -8.11 3.84
C LEU A 252 -12.48 -7.62 5.25
N PRO A 253 -11.81 -8.18 6.26
CA PRO A 253 -11.83 -7.62 7.61
C PRO A 253 -11.15 -6.26 7.62
N LEU A 254 -11.77 -5.30 8.28
CA LEU A 254 -11.24 -3.98 8.51
C LEU A 254 -11.06 -3.76 10.01
N ASN A 255 -9.82 -3.51 10.39
CA ASN A 255 -9.40 -3.36 11.77
C ASN A 255 -8.91 -1.93 11.99
N ASP A 256 -9.69 -1.14 12.70
CA ASP A 256 -9.37 0.22 13.08
C ASP A 256 -8.92 0.28 14.54
N LYS A 257 -8.03 1.20 14.85
CA LYS A 257 -7.60 1.40 16.22
C LYS A 257 -8.78 1.84 17.09
N PHE A 258 -9.01 1.12 18.20
CA PHE A 258 -10.09 1.40 19.16
C PHE A 258 -11.53 1.22 18.63
N ALA A 259 -11.71 0.58 17.47
CA ALA A 259 -13.02 0.23 16.95
C ALA A 259 -13.21 -1.30 16.89
N ARG A 260 -14.46 -1.76 16.85
CA ARG A 260 -14.76 -3.17 16.57
C ARG A 260 -14.43 -3.48 15.11
N GLU A 261 -13.94 -4.70 14.86
CA GLU A 261 -13.75 -5.21 13.52
C GLU A 261 -15.05 -5.13 12.72
N ARG A 262 -14.97 -4.63 11.51
CA ARG A 262 -16.05 -4.60 10.54
C ARG A 262 -15.59 -5.19 9.21
N TYR A 263 -16.53 -5.45 8.32
CA TYR A 263 -16.23 -6.06 7.03
C TYR A 263 -16.60 -5.12 5.89
N VAL A 264 -15.73 -5.03 4.91
CA VAL A 264 -15.90 -4.18 3.74
C VAL A 264 -15.88 -4.99 2.45
N ARG A 265 -16.62 -4.54 1.45
CA ARG A 265 -16.67 -5.19 0.15
C ARG A 265 -15.31 -5.11 -0.54
N ASN A 266 -14.78 -6.26 -0.98
CA ASN A 266 -13.52 -6.31 -1.73
C ASN A 266 -13.72 -5.91 -3.19
N VAL A 267 -13.73 -4.64 -3.47
CA VAL A 267 -13.76 -4.07 -4.84
C VAL A 267 -12.48 -3.34 -5.22
N MET A 268 -11.50 -3.39 -4.34
CA MET A 268 -10.24 -2.66 -4.46
C MET A 268 -9.53 -2.94 -5.78
N ARG A 269 -9.06 -1.87 -6.43
CA ARG A 269 -8.17 -1.87 -7.59
C ARG A 269 -6.79 -1.48 -7.11
N VAL A 270 -5.87 -2.44 -7.10
CA VAL A 270 -4.49 -2.21 -6.62
C VAL A 270 -3.66 -1.62 -7.74
N HIS A 271 -3.01 -0.49 -7.46
CA HIS A 271 -1.99 0.14 -8.30
C HIS A 271 -0.68 0.11 -7.53
N ILE A 272 0.39 -0.31 -8.18
CA ILE A 272 1.74 -0.30 -7.60
C ILE A 272 2.59 0.61 -8.49
N THR A 273 3.13 1.68 -7.92
CA THR A 273 4.12 2.50 -8.62
C THR A 273 5.52 2.07 -8.21
N MET A 274 6.45 1.99 -9.13
CA MET A 274 7.82 1.61 -8.82
C MET A 274 8.81 2.24 -9.78
N ASN A 275 10.03 2.46 -9.27
CA ASN A 275 11.12 3.01 -10.07
C ASN A 275 12.01 1.91 -10.65
N ASP A 276 12.15 0.81 -9.93
CA ASP A 276 12.97 -0.35 -10.30
C ASP A 276 12.09 -1.59 -10.48
N PRO A 277 12.02 -2.17 -11.69
CA PRO A 277 11.25 -3.38 -11.95
C PRO A 277 11.71 -4.58 -11.11
N SER A 278 12.97 -4.62 -10.67
CA SER A 278 13.50 -5.70 -9.81
C SER A 278 12.90 -5.70 -8.39
N SER A 279 12.22 -4.64 -7.99
CA SER A 279 11.56 -4.52 -6.68
C SER A 279 10.34 -5.42 -6.54
N LEU A 280 9.70 -5.82 -7.65
CA LEU A 280 8.45 -6.58 -7.66
C LEU A 280 8.71 -8.04 -8.02
N PHE A 281 8.35 -8.94 -7.11
CA PHE A 281 8.28 -10.37 -7.40
C PHE A 281 6.98 -10.72 -8.11
N ILE A 282 7.08 -11.33 -9.29
CA ILE A 282 5.96 -11.92 -10.02
C ILE A 282 6.33 -13.36 -10.38
N PRO A 283 5.64 -14.37 -9.83
CA PRO A 283 5.93 -15.75 -10.15
C PRO A 283 5.52 -16.10 -11.59
N GLU A 284 6.19 -17.09 -12.16
CA GLU A 284 5.80 -17.66 -13.45
C GLU A 284 4.33 -18.14 -13.42
N GLY A 285 3.58 -17.82 -14.46
CA GLY A 285 2.14 -18.15 -14.55
C GLY A 285 1.22 -17.23 -13.75
N ASP A 286 1.71 -16.11 -13.20
CA ASP A 286 0.83 -15.10 -12.62
C ASP A 286 -0.16 -14.55 -13.68
N ARG A 287 -1.42 -14.41 -13.25
CA ARG A 287 -2.53 -13.95 -14.11
C ARG A 287 -3.25 -12.73 -13.52
N ARG A 288 -2.58 -12.01 -12.61
CA ARG A 288 -3.19 -10.89 -11.87
C ARG A 288 -2.48 -9.56 -12.11
N MET A 289 -1.20 -9.61 -12.47
CA MET A 289 -0.38 -8.40 -12.60
C MET A 289 -0.34 -7.92 -14.05
N PHE A 290 -0.84 -6.72 -14.29
CA PHE A 290 -0.59 -5.96 -15.52
C PHE A 290 0.56 -5.01 -15.27
N VAL A 291 1.62 -5.10 -16.06
CA VAL A 291 2.81 -4.26 -15.88
C VAL A 291 2.97 -3.34 -17.09
N ALA A 292 2.89 -2.04 -16.85
CA ALA A 292 3.16 -1.01 -17.85
C ALA A 292 4.46 -0.27 -17.50
N GLU A 293 5.43 -0.32 -18.38
CA GLU A 293 6.71 0.35 -18.21
C GLU A 293 6.75 1.63 -19.03
N ALA A 294 7.08 2.74 -18.37
CA ALA A 294 7.18 4.03 -19.04
C ALA A 294 8.34 4.03 -20.05
N GLN A 295 8.03 4.34 -21.30
CA GLN A 295 9.01 4.40 -22.41
C GLN A 295 9.82 5.71 -22.42
N LYS A 296 9.66 6.55 -21.39
CA LYS A 296 10.36 7.81 -21.21
C LYS A 296 11.18 7.79 -19.94
N SER A 297 12.36 8.43 -20.00
CA SER A 297 13.21 8.65 -18.86
C SER A 297 12.92 9.99 -18.19
N LYS A 298 13.44 10.18 -16.98
CA LYS A 298 13.37 11.45 -16.26
C LYS A 298 13.86 12.61 -17.15
N GLY A 299 13.12 13.71 -17.15
CA GLY A 299 13.46 14.91 -17.94
C GLY A 299 13.06 14.84 -19.43
N TRP A 300 12.27 13.85 -19.85
CA TRP A 300 11.72 13.80 -21.21
C TRP A 300 10.81 14.99 -21.53
N ALA A 301 10.15 15.54 -20.51
CA ALA A 301 9.31 16.72 -20.59
C ALA A 301 9.96 17.85 -19.79
N ASP A 302 9.84 19.06 -20.30
CA ASP A 302 10.29 20.27 -19.62
C ASP A 302 9.33 20.69 -18.49
N ALA A 303 9.75 21.64 -17.66
CA ALA A 303 8.92 22.17 -16.58
C ALA A 303 7.64 22.85 -17.10
N ASP A 304 7.68 23.41 -18.31
CA ASP A 304 6.53 24.06 -18.95
C ASP A 304 5.47 23.05 -19.37
N TYR A 305 5.87 21.85 -19.78
CA TYR A 305 4.93 20.78 -20.10
C TYR A 305 4.05 20.43 -18.88
N TYR A 306 4.66 20.14 -17.74
CA TYR A 306 3.91 19.84 -16.51
C TYR A 306 3.11 21.02 -16.03
N THR A 307 3.66 22.23 -16.11
CA THR A 307 2.95 23.46 -15.74
C THR A 307 1.67 23.64 -16.58
N ARG A 308 1.75 23.41 -17.91
CA ARG A 308 0.58 23.47 -18.79
C ARG A 308 -0.44 22.36 -18.46
N LEU A 309 0.02 21.15 -18.21
CA LEU A 309 -0.85 20.02 -17.89
C LEU A 309 -1.59 20.25 -16.56
N PHE A 310 -0.91 20.69 -15.50
CA PHE A 310 -1.55 21.00 -14.23
C PHE A 310 -2.48 22.22 -14.30
N LYS A 311 -2.15 23.24 -15.07
CA LYS A 311 -3.07 24.36 -15.35
C LYS A 311 -4.33 23.87 -16.06
N TRP A 312 -4.19 22.97 -17.02
CA TRP A 312 -5.34 22.37 -17.68
C TRP A 312 -6.16 21.51 -16.71
N TYR A 313 -5.54 20.71 -15.84
CA TYR A 313 -6.26 20.00 -14.79
C TYR A 313 -7.09 20.94 -13.92
N ALA A 314 -6.49 22.01 -13.44
CA ALA A 314 -7.15 23.01 -12.60
C ALA A 314 -8.28 23.76 -13.33
N ALA A 315 -8.18 23.92 -14.65
CA ALA A 315 -9.18 24.61 -15.49
C ALA A 315 -10.34 23.70 -15.95
N GLY A 316 -10.55 22.55 -15.31
CA GLY A 316 -11.63 21.61 -15.63
C GLY A 316 -11.15 20.35 -16.35
N GLY A 317 -9.85 20.16 -16.55
CA GLY A 317 -9.29 18.98 -17.18
C GLY A 317 -9.56 17.70 -16.40
N LEU A 318 -9.55 17.73 -15.06
CA LEU A 318 -9.89 16.58 -14.20
C LEU A 318 -11.32 16.12 -14.46
N GLN A 319 -12.27 17.06 -14.58
CA GLN A 319 -13.67 16.74 -14.91
C GLN A 319 -13.81 16.18 -16.34
N ASN A 320 -13.00 16.66 -17.29
CA ASN A 320 -12.98 16.12 -18.66
C ASN A 320 -12.49 14.67 -18.68
N VAL A 321 -11.42 14.35 -17.92
CA VAL A 321 -10.92 12.97 -17.76
C VAL A 321 -12.00 12.09 -17.17
N ALA A 322 -12.64 12.50 -16.08
CA ALA A 322 -13.70 11.75 -15.45
C ALA A 322 -14.89 11.49 -16.40
N ALA A 323 -15.34 12.52 -17.13
CA ALA A 323 -16.41 12.39 -18.11
C ALA A 323 -16.04 11.45 -19.27
N TRP A 324 -14.81 11.51 -19.74
CA TRP A 324 -14.31 10.65 -20.81
C TRP A 324 -14.21 9.20 -20.37
N LEU A 325 -13.66 8.92 -19.19
CA LEU A 325 -13.57 7.56 -18.63
C LEU A 325 -14.97 6.99 -18.34
N MET A 326 -15.93 7.83 -17.92
CA MET A 326 -17.32 7.40 -17.67
C MET A 326 -18.06 7.00 -18.97
N GLN A 327 -17.67 7.56 -20.11
CA GLN A 327 -18.33 7.29 -21.42
C GLN A 327 -17.56 6.29 -22.26
N ARG A 328 -16.40 5.80 -21.79
CA ARG A 328 -15.57 4.86 -22.55
C ARG A 328 -16.31 3.53 -22.76
N ASP A 329 -16.28 3.04 -24.00
CA ASP A 329 -16.84 1.73 -24.35
C ASP A 329 -15.98 0.61 -23.76
N LEU A 330 -16.61 -0.22 -22.95
CA LEU A 330 -16.00 -1.35 -22.26
C LEU A 330 -16.47 -2.71 -22.75
N THR A 331 -17.12 -2.77 -23.92
CA THR A 331 -17.64 -4.03 -24.47
C THR A 331 -16.58 -5.10 -24.71
N ARG A 332 -15.31 -4.69 -24.86
CA ARG A 332 -14.15 -5.58 -25.05
C ARG A 332 -13.33 -5.80 -23.79
N PHE A 333 -13.64 -5.10 -22.71
CA PHE A 333 -12.94 -5.23 -21.44
C PHE A 333 -13.61 -6.28 -20.55
N SER A 334 -12.83 -7.16 -19.96
CA SER A 334 -13.31 -8.14 -18.97
C SER A 334 -12.57 -7.99 -17.66
N ALA A 335 -13.30 -7.66 -16.60
CA ALA A 335 -12.75 -7.50 -15.26
C ALA A 335 -12.23 -8.81 -14.64
N THR A 336 -12.63 -9.95 -15.17
CA THR A 336 -12.27 -11.29 -14.66
C THR A 336 -11.23 -12.00 -15.52
N ALA A 337 -11.00 -11.54 -16.75
CA ALA A 337 -9.98 -12.10 -17.62
C ALA A 337 -8.57 -11.80 -17.13
N PRO A 338 -7.60 -12.70 -17.34
CA PRO A 338 -6.19 -12.38 -17.12
C PRO A 338 -5.77 -11.18 -17.97
N PRO A 339 -4.93 -10.28 -17.42
CA PRO A 339 -4.42 -9.16 -18.19
C PRO A 339 -3.46 -9.60 -19.29
N PRO A 340 -3.23 -8.78 -20.31
CA PRO A 340 -2.17 -9.01 -21.28
C PRO A 340 -0.81 -9.12 -20.62
N GLN A 341 0.00 -10.09 -21.04
CA GLN A 341 1.40 -10.20 -20.62
C GLN A 341 2.27 -9.27 -21.47
N THR A 342 2.59 -8.11 -20.91
CA THR A 342 3.43 -7.09 -21.55
C THR A 342 4.89 -7.52 -21.66
N ALA A 343 5.69 -6.79 -22.42
CA ALA A 343 7.15 -7.00 -22.43
C ALA A 343 7.77 -6.77 -21.04
N ALA A 344 7.32 -5.74 -20.33
CA ALA A 344 7.77 -5.44 -18.96
C ALA A 344 7.43 -6.59 -17.98
N TRP A 345 6.24 -7.18 -18.06
CA TRP A 345 5.86 -8.35 -17.28
C TRP A 345 6.83 -9.52 -17.51
N ARG A 346 7.11 -9.86 -18.78
CA ARG A 346 8.05 -10.94 -19.14
C ARG A 346 9.46 -10.67 -18.64
N ASN A 347 9.92 -9.41 -18.68
CA ASN A 347 11.24 -9.02 -18.18
C ASN A 347 11.35 -9.22 -16.66
N ILE A 348 10.32 -8.84 -15.89
CA ILE A 348 10.29 -9.03 -14.43
C ILE A 348 10.33 -10.53 -14.10
N VAL A 349 9.41 -11.32 -14.65
CA VAL A 349 9.37 -12.77 -14.41
C VAL A 349 10.68 -13.43 -14.81
N GLY A 350 11.23 -13.11 -15.99
CA GLY A 350 12.50 -13.68 -16.45
C GLY A 350 13.71 -13.25 -15.60
N SER A 351 13.65 -12.09 -14.95
CA SER A 351 14.71 -11.66 -14.02
C SER A 351 14.69 -12.45 -12.72
N TRP A 352 13.51 -12.68 -12.17
CA TRP A 352 13.33 -13.46 -10.94
C TRP A 352 13.64 -14.94 -11.16
N ASN A 353 13.23 -15.56 -12.27
CA ASN A 353 13.59 -16.94 -12.60
C ASN A 353 15.12 -17.11 -12.68
N ARG A 354 15.83 -16.14 -13.28
CA ARG A 354 17.30 -16.15 -13.28
C ARG A 354 17.91 -15.97 -11.90
N GLN A 355 17.26 -15.22 -11.01
CA GLN A 355 17.70 -15.07 -9.61
C GLN A 355 17.46 -16.34 -8.81
N GLU A 356 16.30 -16.99 -8.98
CA GLU A 356 16.02 -18.28 -8.33
C GLU A 356 16.97 -19.39 -8.80
N GLU A 357 17.46 -19.31 -10.06
CA GLU A 357 18.44 -20.24 -10.63
C GLU A 357 19.90 -19.93 -10.23
N ASP A 358 20.19 -18.78 -9.61
CA ASP A 358 21.55 -18.42 -9.15
C ASP A 358 21.74 -18.74 -7.66
N PRO A 359 22.36 -19.89 -7.33
CA PRO A 359 22.56 -20.31 -5.95
C PRO A 359 23.41 -19.34 -5.13
N LEU A 360 24.34 -18.63 -5.79
CA LEU A 360 25.21 -17.65 -5.13
C LEU A 360 24.45 -16.38 -4.75
N LEU A 361 23.60 -15.88 -5.65
CA LEU A 361 22.78 -14.70 -5.36
C LEU A 361 21.82 -14.96 -4.22
N ASN A 362 21.19 -16.14 -4.21
CA ASN A 362 20.31 -16.59 -3.13
C ASN A 362 21.04 -16.66 -1.78
N ALA A 363 22.24 -17.23 -1.76
CA ALA A 363 23.04 -17.29 -0.55
C ALA A 363 23.45 -15.89 -0.05
N LEU A 364 23.79 -14.97 -0.95
CA LEU A 364 24.12 -13.58 -0.60
C LEU A 364 22.90 -12.83 -0.02
N GLN A 365 21.72 -13.05 -0.55
CA GLN A 365 20.48 -12.47 -0.03
C GLN A 365 20.13 -13.03 1.36
N GLN A 366 20.28 -14.34 1.59
CA GLN A 366 20.10 -14.94 2.91
C GLN A 366 21.06 -14.37 3.96
N LEU A 367 22.27 -14.00 3.54
CA LEU A 367 23.26 -13.34 4.39
C LEU A 367 22.97 -11.84 4.59
N GLY A 368 21.92 -11.28 3.97
CA GLY A 368 21.61 -9.85 4.03
C GLY A 368 22.56 -8.99 3.17
N SER A 369 23.18 -9.57 2.14
CA SER A 369 24.14 -8.87 1.24
C SER A 369 25.20 -8.05 2.00
N PRO A 370 25.95 -8.63 2.95
CA PRO A 370 26.83 -7.90 3.85
C PRO A 370 28.03 -7.26 3.12
N ASP A 371 28.66 -6.28 3.74
CA ASP A 371 29.84 -5.60 3.20
C ASP A 371 31.05 -6.52 3.02
N VAL A 372 31.15 -7.57 3.85
CA VAL A 372 32.19 -8.59 3.79
C VAL A 372 31.56 -9.97 3.83
N VAL A 373 31.93 -10.82 2.86
CA VAL A 373 31.50 -12.22 2.76
C VAL A 373 32.72 -13.12 2.86
N PHE A 374 32.72 -14.05 3.81
CA PHE A 374 33.69 -15.14 3.83
C PHE A 374 33.13 -16.34 3.06
N ALA A 375 33.93 -17.11 2.36
CA ALA A 375 33.46 -18.33 1.69
C ALA A 375 32.82 -19.33 2.68
N SER A 376 33.24 -19.31 3.94
CA SER A 376 32.62 -20.08 5.03
C SER A 376 31.17 -19.65 5.33
N ASP A 377 30.83 -18.38 5.14
CA ASP A 377 29.47 -17.89 5.32
C ASP A 377 28.53 -18.53 4.27
N LEU A 378 29.00 -18.60 3.01
CA LEU A 378 28.27 -19.27 1.93
C LEU A 378 28.11 -20.77 2.19
N VAL A 379 29.09 -21.43 2.82
CA VAL A 379 28.96 -22.83 3.24
C VAL A 379 27.86 -22.97 4.31
N ALA A 380 27.77 -22.03 5.22
CA ALA A 380 26.76 -22.06 6.28
C ALA A 380 25.33 -21.98 5.73
N THR A 381 25.09 -21.23 4.66
CA THR A 381 23.77 -21.16 4.00
C THR A 381 23.34 -22.51 3.39
N THR A 382 24.30 -23.38 3.01
CA THR A 382 23.99 -24.71 2.44
C THR A 382 23.54 -25.74 3.48
N ALA A 383 23.59 -25.41 4.76
CA ALA A 383 23.15 -26.31 5.85
C ALA A 383 21.64 -26.21 6.10
N ALA A 384 20.98 -25.12 5.68
CA ALA A 384 19.53 -25.01 5.64
C ALA A 384 18.99 -25.81 4.44
N ASP A 385 17.73 -26.23 4.50
CA ASP A 385 17.03 -26.94 3.41
C ASP A 385 16.94 -26.01 2.18
N PHE A 386 17.92 -26.13 1.27
CA PHE A 386 18.16 -25.21 0.18
C PHE A 386 18.20 -26.02 -1.13
N ASP A 387 17.27 -25.74 -2.03
CA ASP A 387 17.08 -26.50 -3.27
C ASP A 387 18.36 -26.59 -4.15
N HIS A 388 19.25 -25.58 -4.08
CA HIS A 388 20.48 -25.49 -4.85
C HIS A 388 21.78 -25.65 -4.02
N ALA A 389 21.68 -26.23 -2.81
CA ALA A 389 22.84 -26.39 -1.93
C ALA A 389 23.99 -27.18 -2.58
N ALA A 390 23.69 -28.16 -3.43
CA ALA A 390 24.70 -28.95 -4.13
C ALA A 390 25.50 -28.11 -5.14
N GLU A 391 24.83 -27.26 -5.91
CA GLU A 391 25.43 -26.37 -6.91
C GLU A 391 26.32 -25.32 -6.24
N LEU A 392 25.82 -24.71 -5.16
CA LEU A 392 26.59 -23.74 -4.39
C LEU A 392 27.83 -24.37 -3.75
N ARG A 393 27.74 -25.60 -3.23
CA ARG A 393 28.91 -26.34 -2.71
C ARG A 393 29.94 -26.60 -3.78
N GLU A 394 29.54 -26.98 -5.00
CA GLU A 394 30.46 -27.16 -6.13
C GLU A 394 31.11 -25.85 -6.57
N LEU A 395 30.35 -24.76 -6.58
CA LEU A 395 30.86 -23.42 -6.88
C LEU A 395 31.93 -22.99 -5.87
N ILE A 396 31.68 -23.19 -4.55
CA ILE A 396 32.58 -22.80 -3.46
C ILE A 396 33.90 -23.59 -3.52
N LYS A 397 33.90 -24.83 -3.99
CA LYS A 397 35.13 -25.63 -4.17
C LYS A 397 36.07 -25.02 -5.21
N SER A 398 35.57 -24.31 -6.19
CA SER A 398 36.36 -23.66 -7.22
C SER A 398 36.56 -22.17 -6.94
N ARG A 399 37.66 -21.82 -6.26
CA ARG A 399 37.98 -20.42 -5.93
C ARG A 399 37.92 -19.48 -7.14
N ARG A 400 38.37 -19.91 -8.32
CA ARG A 400 38.37 -19.08 -9.54
C ARG A 400 36.94 -18.83 -10.03
N LYS A 401 36.06 -19.86 -10.04
CA LYS A 401 34.67 -19.71 -10.45
C LYS A 401 33.90 -18.85 -9.46
N LEU A 402 34.10 -19.11 -8.16
CA LEU A 402 33.47 -18.31 -7.10
C LEU A 402 33.87 -16.85 -7.19
N ALA A 403 35.18 -16.56 -7.37
CA ALA A 403 35.66 -15.17 -7.51
C ALA A 403 35.04 -14.46 -8.73
N HIS A 404 34.91 -15.14 -9.85
CA HIS A 404 34.27 -14.59 -11.03
C HIS A 404 32.79 -14.29 -10.83
N GLN A 405 32.03 -15.21 -10.25
CA GLN A 405 30.61 -14.98 -9.97
C GLN A 405 30.40 -13.93 -8.87
N MET A 406 31.21 -13.93 -7.82
CA MET A 406 31.18 -12.87 -6.80
C MET A 406 31.48 -11.49 -7.41
N ASP A 407 32.37 -11.44 -8.39
CA ASP A 407 32.69 -10.19 -9.10
C ASP A 407 31.47 -9.67 -9.89
N THR A 408 30.71 -10.54 -10.53
CA THR A 408 29.44 -10.18 -11.21
C THR A 408 28.35 -9.75 -10.23
N GLN A 409 28.35 -10.28 -8.99
CA GLN A 409 27.44 -9.90 -7.91
C GLN A 409 27.90 -8.64 -7.14
N GLY A 410 28.90 -7.92 -7.66
CA GLY A 410 29.36 -6.66 -7.07
C GLY A 410 30.34 -6.80 -5.91
N TYR A 411 30.96 -7.96 -5.75
CA TYR A 411 31.97 -8.21 -4.72
C TYR A 411 33.36 -8.41 -5.33
N ARG A 412 34.40 -8.02 -4.60
CA ARG A 412 35.79 -8.19 -4.99
C ARG A 412 36.50 -9.17 -4.06
N LEU A 413 37.22 -10.12 -4.62
CA LEU A 413 38.11 -11.01 -3.90
C LEU A 413 39.29 -10.23 -3.27
N ILE A 414 39.52 -10.44 -1.98
CA ILE A 414 40.67 -9.93 -1.25
C ILE A 414 41.44 -11.11 -0.66
N GLU A 415 42.73 -11.13 -0.89
CA GLU A 415 43.66 -12.15 -0.34
C GLU A 415 44.43 -11.54 0.81
N PRO A 416 44.67 -12.29 1.90
CA PRO A 416 45.49 -11.83 3.00
C PRO A 416 46.97 -11.78 2.57
N GLU A 417 47.68 -10.68 2.85
CA GLU A 417 49.12 -10.50 2.44
C GLU A 417 50.06 -11.43 3.21
N ALA A 418 49.75 -11.77 4.45
CA ALA A 418 50.66 -12.47 5.36
C ALA A 418 50.20 -13.87 5.81
N GLU A 419 49.00 -14.29 5.47
CA GLU A 419 48.38 -15.52 5.99
C GLU A 419 47.74 -16.32 4.85
N PHE A 420 47.73 -17.66 4.97
CA PHE A 420 47.08 -18.52 3.96
C PHE A 420 45.55 -18.51 4.04
N GLU A 421 44.98 -18.02 5.19
CA GLU A 421 43.53 -18.01 5.44
C GLU A 421 43.14 -16.92 6.44
N TRP A 422 41.90 -16.47 6.34
CA TRP A 422 41.25 -15.59 7.31
C TRP A 422 40.80 -16.41 8.52
N THR A 423 41.33 -16.11 9.70
CA THR A 423 40.97 -16.81 10.95
C THR A 423 40.65 -15.82 12.05
N PHE A 424 39.52 -16.02 12.72
CA PHE A 424 39.08 -15.18 13.84
C PHE A 424 38.65 -16.07 15.01
N TRP A 425 38.97 -15.64 16.22
CA TRP A 425 38.80 -16.38 17.45
C TRP A 425 37.87 -15.64 18.43
N SER A 426 37.09 -16.39 19.23
CA SER A 426 36.26 -15.89 20.30
C SER A 426 36.36 -16.89 21.47
N GLY A 427 36.65 -16.41 22.71
CA GLY A 427 36.77 -17.26 23.89
C GLY A 427 37.70 -18.45 23.73
N GLY A 428 38.79 -18.30 22.97
CA GLY A 428 39.73 -19.41 22.69
C GLY A 428 39.24 -20.43 21.64
N LYS A 429 37.99 -20.24 21.10
CA LYS A 429 37.47 -21.08 20.02
C LYS A 429 37.55 -20.34 18.69
N ARG A 430 37.83 -21.06 17.61
CA ARG A 430 37.87 -20.52 16.26
C ARG A 430 36.44 -20.38 15.73
N VAL A 431 36.02 -19.10 15.44
CA VAL A 431 34.65 -18.76 15.01
C VAL A 431 34.56 -18.68 13.48
N ILE A 432 35.54 -18.05 12.84
CA ILE A 432 35.59 -17.91 11.40
C ILE A 432 36.91 -18.50 10.88
N ARG A 433 36.82 -19.33 9.86
CA ARG A 433 37.95 -19.84 9.08
C ARG A 433 37.57 -19.84 7.60
N SER A 434 38.25 -19.05 6.79
CA SER A 434 37.98 -18.98 5.36
C SER A 434 39.25 -18.71 4.56
N ARG A 435 39.40 -19.43 3.44
CA ARG A 435 40.53 -19.18 2.51
C ARG A 435 40.32 -17.94 1.63
N THR A 436 39.07 -17.53 1.48
CA THR A 436 38.69 -16.41 0.64
C THR A 436 37.72 -15.48 1.38
N ALA A 437 37.90 -14.20 1.18
CA ALA A 437 36.97 -13.17 1.62
C ALA A 437 36.69 -12.18 0.48
N PHE A 438 35.51 -11.66 0.46
CA PHE A 438 35.02 -10.75 -0.55
C PHE A 438 34.52 -9.45 0.10
N VAL A 439 34.82 -8.31 -0.55
CA VAL A 439 34.37 -6.99 -0.10
C VAL A 439 33.48 -6.38 -1.17
N LYS A 440 32.40 -5.77 -0.75
CA LYS A 440 31.44 -5.09 -1.63
C LYS A 440 32.11 -3.96 -2.39
N LYS A 441 32.00 -3.93 -3.72
CA LYS A 441 32.65 -2.95 -4.60
C LYS A 441 32.20 -1.50 -4.33
N THR A 442 30.95 -1.33 -3.87
CA THR A 442 30.39 -0.01 -3.55
C THR A 442 31.10 0.71 -2.43
N LEU A 443 31.89 0.01 -1.59
CA LEU A 443 32.70 0.62 -0.55
C LEU A 443 33.97 1.29 -1.07
N GLY A 444 34.34 1.08 -2.33
CA GLY A 444 35.55 1.68 -2.91
C GLY A 444 36.90 1.26 -2.28
N LEU A 445 36.92 0.14 -1.51
CA LEU A 445 38.07 -0.32 -0.77
C LEU A 445 38.97 -1.24 -1.63
N TYR A 446 40.32 -1.07 -1.52
CA TYR A 446 41.31 -1.82 -2.26
C TYR A 446 42.51 -2.16 -1.38
N GLY A 447 43.26 -3.23 -1.72
CA GLY A 447 44.54 -3.60 -1.08
C GLY A 447 44.44 -3.60 0.46
N LYS A 448 45.40 -2.94 1.12
CA LYS A 448 45.50 -2.88 2.58
C LYS A 448 44.27 -2.29 3.27
N ALA A 449 43.58 -1.35 2.62
CA ALA A 449 42.33 -0.78 3.20
C ALA A 449 41.20 -1.81 3.23
N ALA A 450 41.07 -2.60 2.17
CA ALA A 450 40.08 -3.68 2.12
C ALA A 450 40.42 -4.81 3.13
N GLU A 451 41.72 -5.16 3.23
CA GLU A 451 42.17 -6.14 4.22
C GLU A 451 41.91 -5.69 5.65
N ALA A 452 42.22 -4.42 5.97
CA ALA A 452 41.91 -3.84 7.30
C ALA A 452 40.42 -3.88 7.62
N HIS A 453 39.56 -3.60 6.64
CA HIS A 453 38.12 -3.67 6.79
C HIS A 453 37.65 -5.10 7.05
N ILE A 454 38.13 -6.10 6.32
CA ILE A 454 37.83 -7.51 6.54
C ILE A 454 38.24 -7.93 7.95
N ARG A 455 39.45 -7.55 8.39
CA ARG A 455 39.95 -7.86 9.74
C ARG A 455 39.10 -7.22 10.84
N LYS A 456 38.61 -6.00 10.60
CA LYS A 456 37.68 -5.33 11.52
C LYS A 456 36.36 -6.10 11.62
N VAL A 457 35.69 -6.33 10.48
CA VAL A 457 34.39 -7.03 10.43
C VAL A 457 34.50 -8.45 11.03
N GLY A 458 35.57 -9.18 10.72
CA GLY A 458 35.78 -10.53 11.27
C GLY A 458 35.95 -10.53 12.79
N ARG A 459 36.65 -9.54 13.37
CA ARG A 459 36.79 -9.37 14.82
C ARG A 459 35.47 -9.00 15.47
N ASP A 460 34.73 -8.06 14.87
CA ASP A 460 33.44 -7.60 15.40
C ASP A 460 32.41 -8.76 15.42
N ARG A 461 32.38 -9.59 14.36
CA ARG A 461 31.55 -10.80 14.32
C ARG A 461 31.98 -11.84 15.36
N ALA A 462 33.29 -12.06 15.55
CA ALA A 462 33.78 -12.99 16.55
C ALA A 462 33.40 -12.54 17.98
N LYS A 463 33.51 -11.24 18.29
CA LYS A 463 33.07 -10.66 19.56
C LYS A 463 31.57 -10.80 19.77
N ALA A 464 30.74 -10.59 18.76
CA ALA A 464 29.30 -10.74 18.87
C ALA A 464 28.86 -12.18 19.19
N VAL A 465 29.64 -13.19 18.78
CA VAL A 465 29.40 -14.59 19.17
C VAL A 465 29.71 -14.80 20.66
N GLU A 466 30.76 -14.19 21.18
CA GLU A 466 31.12 -14.24 22.61
C GLU A 466 30.06 -13.61 23.49
N ASP A 467 29.60 -12.41 23.12
CA ASP A 467 28.57 -11.68 23.84
C ASP A 467 27.24 -12.47 23.92
N ARG A 468 26.86 -13.18 22.83
CA ARG A 468 25.67 -14.05 22.82
C ARG A 468 25.82 -15.29 23.72
N GLN A 469 27.02 -15.91 23.77
CA GLN A 469 27.27 -17.05 24.64
C GLN A 469 27.20 -16.67 26.11
N HIS A 470 27.75 -15.51 26.49
CA HIS A 470 27.66 -14.98 27.87
C HIS A 470 26.23 -14.58 28.27
N GLN A 471 25.38 -14.20 27.31
CA GLN A 471 23.95 -13.92 27.58
C GLN A 471 23.13 -15.21 27.75
N GLN A 472 23.55 -16.32 27.16
CA GLN A 472 22.89 -17.66 27.32
C GLN A 472 23.34 -18.40 28.55
N GLU A 473 24.55 -18.12 29.04
CA GLU A 473 25.12 -18.61 30.28
C GLU A 473 24.85 -17.64 31.45
N GLY A 474 23.59 -17.10 31.55
CA GLY A 474 23.19 -16.19 32.64
C GLY A 474 23.51 -16.77 34.01
N PRO A 475 23.70 -15.97 35.06
CA PRO A 475 24.20 -16.39 36.34
C PRO A 475 23.29 -17.47 36.94
N GLU A 476 23.81 -18.67 37.10
CA GLU A 476 23.25 -19.64 38.04
C GLU A 476 23.23 -18.99 39.44
N ALA A 477 22.01 -18.67 39.89
CA ALA A 477 21.75 -18.25 41.24
C ALA A 477 21.23 -19.41 42.08
#